data_44477779b79e9e53143840f4aa38a9c8
#
_entry.id   44477779b79e9e53143840f4aa38a9c8
#
_cell.length_a   1.000
_cell.length_b   1.000
_cell.length_c   1.000
_cell.angle_alpha   90.00
_cell.angle_beta   90.00
_cell.angle_gamma   90.00
#
_symmetry.space_group_name_H-M   'P 1'
#
loop_
_entity.id
_entity.type
_entity.pdbx_description
1 polymer ?
#
loop_
_entity_poly.entity_id
_entity_poly.type
_entity_poly.pdbx_seq_one_letter_code
_entity_poly.pdbx_strand_id
1 'polypeptide(L)'
;KEHIVICSYQFAKKQIRHIERVNWDLVVLDEAHKLRNVYKSSNKTAIVLKEGLKNYKKLLLTATPLQNNVQELYGLISIIDDGYFGGLKSFNARYGKTELRKESTYKDLRERIQPIIHRTLRSDVQEYVKYTERKALVQEYYPSQDEQTLGKMVSEYLQRDECFGMPRSQRSLITLVLHKLLSSSTFAIAGTLQTIIERLENIVGDNTSDEARDAVLVNELSSDMEDFEEYEDEWLDENDEELDKEERRRTYSADEIEEIRSEIKYLKEIHSLALGIAENTKGECLLQALQIAFEDKRKNGQPEKAL
;
A
#
# COMPACT_ATOMS: atom_id res chain seq x y z
N LYS A 1 28.85 -20.72 -16.51
CA LYS A 1 28.97 -20.07 -15.18
C LYS A 1 27.52 -19.89 -14.69
N GLU A 2 27.26 -20.43 -13.50
CA GLU A 2 25.98 -20.24 -12.82
C GLU A 2 25.94 -18.82 -12.25
N HIS A 3 24.88 -18.08 -12.52
CA HIS A 3 24.70 -16.72 -12.04
C HIS A 3 23.33 -16.60 -11.36
N ILE A 4 23.31 -15.95 -10.22
CA ILE A 4 22.09 -15.53 -9.54
C ILE A 4 22.04 -14.01 -9.64
N VAL A 5 20.90 -13.47 -10.11
CA VAL A 5 20.64 -12.03 -10.17
C VAL A 5 19.48 -11.73 -9.24
N ILE A 6 19.67 -10.78 -8.34
CA ILE A 6 18.65 -10.32 -7.40
C ILE A 6 18.37 -8.85 -7.70
N CYS A 7 17.10 -8.50 -7.87
CA CYS A 7 16.69 -7.12 -8.09
C CYS A 7 15.28 -6.86 -7.55
N SER A 8 14.92 -5.60 -7.36
CA SER A 8 13.55 -5.21 -7.00
C SER A 8 12.61 -5.29 -8.21
N TYR A 9 11.31 -5.38 -7.97
CA TYR A 9 10.29 -5.34 -9.02
C TYR A 9 10.36 -4.08 -9.88
N GLN A 10 10.61 -2.94 -9.27
CA GLN A 10 10.75 -1.66 -9.97
C GLN A 10 11.96 -1.62 -10.89
N PHE A 11 13.09 -2.15 -10.42
CA PHE A 11 14.27 -2.28 -11.26
C PHE A 11 14.03 -3.26 -12.41
N ALA A 12 13.43 -4.41 -12.14
CA ALA A 12 13.09 -5.40 -13.17
C ALA A 12 12.15 -4.82 -14.25
N LYS A 13 11.12 -4.07 -13.86
CA LYS A 13 10.24 -3.34 -14.78
C LYS A 13 11.01 -2.40 -15.69
N LYS A 14 11.91 -1.57 -15.13
CA LYS A 14 12.74 -0.64 -15.91
C LYS A 14 13.68 -1.36 -16.88
N GLN A 15 14.18 -2.53 -16.50
CA GLN A 15 15.17 -3.31 -17.26
C GLN A 15 14.56 -4.49 -18.02
N ILE A 16 13.25 -4.57 -18.14
CA ILE A 16 12.55 -5.74 -18.70
C ILE A 16 13.10 -6.16 -20.05
N ARG A 17 13.41 -5.20 -20.95
CA ARG A 17 13.99 -5.47 -22.27
C ARG A 17 15.37 -6.14 -22.23
N HIS A 18 16.13 -5.95 -21.16
CA HIS A 18 17.41 -6.62 -20.95
C HIS A 18 17.20 -8.00 -20.35
N ILE A 19 16.24 -8.13 -19.44
CA ILE A 19 15.89 -9.40 -18.80
C ILE A 19 15.36 -10.40 -19.83
N GLU A 20 14.52 -9.98 -20.76
CA GLU A 20 13.97 -10.80 -21.87
C GLU A 20 15.03 -11.37 -22.82
N ARG A 21 16.21 -10.74 -22.89
CA ARG A 21 17.33 -11.20 -23.75
C ARG A 21 18.17 -12.30 -23.15
N VAL A 22 18.03 -12.55 -21.86
CA VAL A 22 18.78 -13.57 -21.15
C VAL A 22 17.93 -14.83 -21.07
N ASN A 23 18.53 -15.98 -21.31
CA ASN A 23 17.82 -17.26 -21.17
C ASN A 23 17.90 -17.73 -19.70
N TRP A 24 16.86 -17.41 -18.92
CA TRP A 24 16.77 -17.78 -17.52
C TRP A 24 16.25 -19.20 -17.36
N ASP A 25 16.89 -20.01 -16.52
CA ASP A 25 16.42 -21.36 -16.16
C ASP A 25 15.23 -21.32 -15.23
N LEU A 26 15.20 -20.35 -14.32
CA LEU A 26 14.13 -20.14 -13.34
C LEU A 26 14.06 -18.66 -12.96
N VAL A 27 12.86 -18.14 -12.86
CA VAL A 27 12.55 -16.82 -12.28
C VAL A 27 11.80 -17.03 -10.97
N VAL A 28 12.33 -16.50 -9.88
CA VAL A 28 11.68 -16.53 -8.55
C VAL A 28 11.11 -15.13 -8.27
N LEU A 29 9.84 -15.08 -7.99
CA LEU A 29 9.11 -13.86 -7.59
C LEU A 29 8.80 -13.97 -6.10
N ASP A 30 9.60 -13.30 -5.27
CA ASP A 30 9.40 -13.25 -3.82
C ASP A 30 8.44 -12.13 -3.45
N GLU A 31 7.67 -12.33 -2.38
CA GLU A 31 6.53 -11.47 -2.01
C GLU A 31 5.58 -11.21 -3.20
N ALA A 32 5.25 -12.30 -3.91
CA ALA A 32 4.47 -12.26 -5.15
C ALA A 32 3.06 -11.66 -4.96
N HIS A 33 2.57 -11.52 -3.73
CA HIS A 33 1.31 -10.83 -3.44
C HIS A 33 1.29 -9.39 -3.99
N LYS A 34 2.43 -8.73 -4.13
CA LYS A 34 2.55 -7.39 -4.77
C LYS A 34 2.12 -7.39 -6.25
N LEU A 35 2.06 -8.55 -6.89
CA LEU A 35 1.66 -8.70 -8.29
C LEU A 35 0.24 -9.27 -8.46
N ARG A 36 -0.51 -9.51 -7.36
CA ARG A 36 -1.81 -10.19 -7.38
C ARG A 36 -2.87 -9.50 -8.23
N ASN A 37 -2.80 -8.18 -8.33
CA ASN A 37 -3.74 -7.36 -9.11
C ASN A 37 -3.35 -7.17 -10.59
N VAL A 38 -2.60 -8.10 -11.18
CA VAL A 38 -2.13 -8.02 -12.58
C VAL A 38 -3.25 -7.90 -13.62
N TYR A 39 -4.48 -8.21 -13.25
CA TYR A 39 -5.67 -8.06 -14.08
C TYR A 39 -6.24 -6.63 -14.10
N LYS A 40 -5.77 -5.74 -13.21
CA LYS A 40 -6.12 -4.32 -13.21
C LYS A 40 -5.17 -3.55 -14.13
N SER A 41 -5.70 -2.63 -14.93
CA SER A 41 -4.91 -1.77 -15.82
C SER A 41 -3.95 -0.82 -15.07
N SER A 42 -4.30 -0.47 -13.84
CA SER A 42 -3.49 0.36 -12.94
C SER A 42 -2.17 -0.31 -12.53
N ASN A 43 -2.14 -1.63 -12.36
CA ASN A 43 -0.92 -2.35 -11.96
C ASN A 43 0.07 -2.54 -13.12
N LYS A 44 0.64 -1.44 -13.59
CA LYS A 44 1.61 -1.43 -14.70
C LYS A 44 2.84 -2.29 -14.43
N THR A 45 3.26 -2.40 -13.17
CA THR A 45 4.43 -3.21 -12.78
C THR A 45 4.16 -4.69 -12.99
N ALA A 46 3.04 -5.20 -12.47
CA ALA A 46 2.68 -6.61 -12.62
C ALA A 46 2.43 -6.98 -14.09
N ILE A 47 1.77 -6.11 -14.87
CA ILE A 47 1.51 -6.33 -16.30
C ILE A 47 2.81 -6.45 -17.09
N VAL A 48 3.76 -5.51 -16.92
CA VAL A 48 5.05 -5.53 -17.60
C VAL A 48 5.85 -6.77 -17.26
N LEU A 49 5.89 -7.14 -15.97
CA LEU A 49 6.60 -8.34 -15.53
C LEU A 49 5.95 -9.62 -16.02
N LYS A 50 4.62 -9.72 -16.00
CA LYS A 50 3.88 -10.87 -16.53
C LYS A 50 4.22 -11.12 -17.99
N GLU A 51 4.16 -10.08 -18.83
CA GLU A 51 4.45 -10.20 -20.26
C GLU A 51 5.92 -10.49 -20.51
N GLY A 52 6.84 -9.74 -19.90
CA GLY A 52 8.27 -9.92 -20.12
C GLY A 52 8.83 -11.25 -19.59
N LEU A 53 8.16 -11.83 -18.60
CA LEU A 53 8.58 -13.11 -18.00
C LEU A 53 7.77 -14.31 -18.53
N LYS A 54 6.91 -14.11 -19.54
CA LYS A 54 5.95 -15.12 -20.04
C LYS A 54 6.58 -16.48 -20.37
N ASN A 55 7.74 -16.45 -21.01
CA ASN A 55 8.39 -17.64 -21.56
C ASN A 55 9.27 -18.42 -20.57
N TYR A 56 9.43 -17.93 -19.34
CA TYR A 56 10.30 -18.55 -18.35
C TYR A 56 9.54 -19.40 -17.35
N LYS A 57 10.20 -20.40 -16.79
CA LYS A 57 9.71 -21.12 -15.63
C LYS A 57 9.67 -20.16 -14.44
N LYS A 58 8.56 -20.13 -13.74
CA LYS A 58 8.34 -19.21 -12.63
C LYS A 58 8.02 -19.94 -11.34
N LEU A 59 8.53 -19.41 -10.24
CA LEU A 59 8.18 -19.79 -8.88
C LEU A 59 7.74 -18.54 -8.14
N LEU A 60 6.51 -18.52 -7.65
CA LEU A 60 5.97 -17.43 -6.84
C LEU A 60 6.03 -17.82 -5.38
N LEU A 61 6.63 -16.96 -4.55
CA LEU A 61 6.70 -17.12 -3.10
C LEU A 61 5.87 -16.00 -2.45
N THR A 62 4.96 -16.37 -1.56
CA THR A 62 4.17 -15.39 -0.81
C THR A 62 3.58 -16.01 0.46
N ALA A 63 3.48 -15.21 1.52
CA ALA A 63 2.77 -15.60 2.73
C ALA A 63 1.24 -15.40 2.61
N THR A 64 0.78 -14.50 1.75
CA THR A 64 -0.62 -14.05 1.62
C THR A 64 -1.10 -14.10 0.17
N PRO A 65 -1.33 -15.29 -0.41
CA PRO A 65 -1.75 -15.40 -1.82
C PRO A 65 -3.16 -14.87 -2.06
N LEU A 66 -3.96 -14.74 -1.01
CA LEU A 66 -5.34 -14.28 -1.03
C LEU A 66 -5.59 -13.42 0.21
N GLN A 67 -6.03 -12.19 0.04
CA GLN A 67 -6.33 -11.25 1.12
C GLN A 67 -7.78 -10.75 1.08
N ASN A 68 -8.18 -10.12 -0.02
CA ASN A 68 -9.47 -9.46 -0.14
C ASN A 68 -10.44 -10.14 -1.10
N ASN A 69 -9.93 -10.65 -2.22
CA ASN A 69 -10.74 -11.15 -3.32
C ASN A 69 -10.13 -12.38 -3.99
N VAL A 70 -10.98 -13.32 -4.37
CA VAL A 70 -10.55 -14.53 -5.13
C VAL A 70 -9.90 -14.20 -6.49
N GLN A 71 -10.17 -13.03 -7.03
CA GLN A 71 -9.50 -12.54 -8.25
C GLN A 71 -7.98 -12.34 -8.06
N GLU A 72 -7.52 -12.08 -6.85
CA GLU A 72 -6.10 -12.00 -6.52
C GLU A 72 -5.40 -13.34 -6.80
N LEU A 73 -6.06 -14.45 -6.46
CA LEU A 73 -5.57 -15.78 -6.77
C LEU A 73 -5.53 -16.04 -8.29
N TYR A 74 -6.56 -15.60 -9.02
CA TYR A 74 -6.54 -15.60 -10.48
C TYR A 74 -5.34 -14.82 -11.02
N GLY A 75 -5.10 -13.62 -10.50
CA GLY A 75 -3.98 -12.77 -10.90
C GLY A 75 -2.65 -13.49 -10.75
N LEU A 76 -2.35 -14.02 -9.57
CA LEU A 76 -1.09 -14.75 -9.31
C LEU A 76 -0.91 -15.96 -10.21
N ILE A 77 -1.96 -16.78 -10.38
CA ILE A 77 -1.89 -17.99 -11.22
C ILE A 77 -1.70 -17.59 -12.69
N SER A 78 -2.32 -16.49 -13.15
CA SER A 78 -2.16 -16.00 -14.52
C SER A 78 -0.73 -15.52 -14.84
N ILE A 79 0.08 -15.20 -13.84
CA ILE A 79 1.52 -14.92 -14.03
C ILE A 79 2.28 -16.20 -14.35
N ILE A 80 1.89 -17.32 -13.73
CA ILE A 80 2.51 -18.65 -13.99
C ILE A 80 2.03 -19.16 -15.35
N ASP A 81 0.72 -19.24 -15.52
CA ASP A 81 0.05 -19.73 -16.73
C ASP A 81 -1.25 -18.93 -16.97
N ASP A 82 -1.24 -18.10 -17.99
CA ASP A 82 -2.37 -17.21 -18.35
C ASP A 82 -3.62 -18.00 -18.80
N GLY A 83 -3.42 -19.23 -19.32
CA GLY A 83 -4.49 -20.10 -19.78
C GLY A 83 -5.15 -20.96 -18.69
N TYR A 84 -4.57 -21.01 -17.47
CA TYR A 84 -4.95 -21.99 -16.46
C TYR A 84 -6.43 -21.95 -16.05
N PHE A 85 -6.96 -20.77 -15.81
CA PHE A 85 -8.36 -20.55 -15.47
C PHE A 85 -9.21 -20.03 -16.63
N GLY A 86 -8.59 -19.77 -17.78
CA GLY A 86 -9.21 -19.03 -18.88
C GLY A 86 -9.32 -17.54 -18.57
N GLY A 87 -10.23 -16.84 -19.23
CA GLY A 87 -10.39 -15.39 -19.04
C GLY A 87 -10.99 -15.01 -17.69
N LEU A 88 -10.67 -13.80 -17.20
CA LEU A 88 -11.16 -13.25 -15.92
C LEU A 88 -12.70 -13.28 -15.82
N LYS A 89 -13.42 -13.00 -16.91
CA LYS A 89 -14.90 -13.04 -16.93
C LYS A 89 -15.43 -14.43 -16.63
N SER A 90 -14.82 -15.47 -17.23
CA SER A 90 -15.18 -16.87 -17.02
C SER A 90 -14.85 -17.32 -15.59
N PHE A 91 -13.70 -16.90 -15.09
CA PHE A 91 -13.30 -17.15 -13.71
C PHE A 91 -14.29 -16.54 -12.71
N ASN A 92 -14.66 -15.26 -12.90
CA ASN A 92 -15.62 -14.58 -12.04
C ASN A 92 -17.02 -15.19 -12.09
N ALA A 93 -17.47 -15.65 -13.27
CA ALA A 93 -18.74 -16.34 -13.40
C ALA A 93 -18.77 -17.66 -12.63
N ARG A 94 -17.62 -18.35 -12.54
CA ARG A 94 -17.51 -19.65 -11.84
C ARG A 94 -17.17 -19.51 -10.36
N TYR A 95 -16.30 -18.58 -10.00
CA TYR A 95 -15.72 -18.45 -8.66
C TYR A 95 -15.95 -17.06 -8.02
N GLY A 96 -16.85 -16.24 -8.54
CA GLY A 96 -17.20 -14.95 -7.92
C GLY A 96 -17.74 -15.11 -6.51
N LYS A 97 -17.79 -14.01 -5.75
CA LYS A 97 -18.17 -14.00 -4.32
C LYS A 97 -19.44 -14.78 -3.99
N THR A 98 -20.45 -14.69 -4.87
CA THR A 98 -21.75 -15.40 -4.68
C THR A 98 -21.61 -16.89 -4.89
N GLU A 99 -20.83 -17.32 -5.88
CA GLU A 99 -20.64 -18.74 -6.21
C GLU A 99 -19.75 -19.45 -5.19
N LEU A 100 -18.73 -18.79 -4.64
CA LEU A 100 -17.86 -19.36 -3.60
C LEU A 100 -18.57 -19.64 -2.27
N ARG A 101 -19.77 -19.08 -2.06
CA ARG A 101 -20.61 -19.45 -0.90
C ARG A 101 -21.15 -20.88 -1.00
N LYS A 102 -21.12 -21.46 -2.20
CA LYS A 102 -21.50 -22.87 -2.43
C LYS A 102 -20.29 -23.77 -2.11
N GLU A 103 -20.48 -24.72 -1.22
CA GLU A 103 -19.42 -25.63 -0.80
C GLU A 103 -18.81 -26.42 -1.97
N SER A 104 -19.63 -26.81 -2.94
CA SER A 104 -19.19 -27.50 -4.16
C SER A 104 -18.23 -26.65 -5.01
N THR A 105 -18.47 -25.34 -5.11
CA THR A 105 -17.62 -24.42 -5.88
C THR A 105 -16.29 -24.20 -5.19
N TYR A 106 -16.31 -24.08 -3.85
CA TYR A 106 -15.09 -23.95 -3.06
C TYR A 106 -14.22 -25.21 -3.18
N LYS A 107 -14.83 -26.39 -3.12
CA LYS A 107 -14.14 -27.67 -3.29
C LYS A 107 -13.52 -27.79 -4.69
N ASP A 108 -14.26 -27.47 -5.75
CA ASP A 108 -13.76 -27.48 -7.12
C ASP A 108 -12.55 -26.53 -7.30
N LEU A 109 -12.61 -25.30 -6.78
CA LEU A 109 -11.49 -24.38 -6.84
C LEU A 109 -10.26 -24.95 -6.11
N ARG A 110 -10.46 -25.47 -4.91
CA ARG A 110 -9.38 -26.07 -4.10
C ARG A 110 -8.71 -27.24 -4.82
N GLU A 111 -9.48 -28.15 -5.39
CA GLU A 111 -8.96 -29.29 -6.14
C GLU A 111 -8.16 -28.85 -7.38
N ARG A 112 -8.61 -27.81 -8.06
CA ARG A 112 -7.90 -27.26 -9.23
C ARG A 112 -6.58 -26.58 -8.89
N ILE A 113 -6.48 -25.88 -7.77
CA ILE A 113 -5.24 -25.17 -7.40
C ILE A 113 -4.22 -26.08 -6.70
N GLN A 114 -4.67 -27.20 -6.12
CA GLN A 114 -3.81 -28.13 -5.36
C GLN A 114 -2.54 -28.57 -6.11
N PRO A 115 -2.57 -28.84 -7.43
CA PRO A 115 -1.37 -29.28 -8.16
C PRO A 115 -0.31 -28.19 -8.34
N ILE A 116 -0.67 -26.91 -8.22
CA ILE A 116 0.21 -25.76 -8.52
C ILE A 116 0.53 -24.92 -7.29
N ILE A 117 -0.18 -25.12 -6.18
CA ILE A 117 0.04 -24.38 -4.93
C ILE A 117 0.49 -25.34 -3.85
N HIS A 118 1.65 -25.05 -3.26
CA HIS A 118 2.13 -25.74 -2.07
C HIS A 118 2.06 -24.80 -0.88
N ARG A 119 1.33 -25.19 0.17
CA ARG A 119 1.21 -24.44 1.41
C ARG A 119 1.90 -25.18 2.54
N THR A 120 2.86 -24.51 3.18
CA THR A 120 3.55 -25.02 4.37
C THR A 120 3.18 -24.17 5.57
N LEU A 121 2.65 -24.77 6.61
CA LEU A 121 2.39 -24.07 7.87
C LEU A 121 3.61 -24.18 8.78
N ARG A 122 3.81 -23.18 9.64
CA ARG A 122 4.89 -23.21 10.65
C ARG A 122 4.76 -24.41 11.60
N SER A 123 3.52 -24.85 11.88
CA SER A 123 3.23 -26.07 12.63
C SER A 123 3.81 -27.31 12.00
N ASP A 124 3.81 -27.39 10.67
CA ASP A 124 4.18 -28.59 9.90
C ASP A 124 5.71 -28.78 9.84
N VAL A 125 6.47 -27.73 10.12
CA VAL A 125 7.94 -27.70 10.04
C VAL A 125 8.63 -27.53 11.39
N GLN A 126 7.90 -27.60 12.49
CA GLN A 126 8.44 -27.45 13.85
C GLN A 126 9.52 -28.50 14.19
N GLU A 127 9.47 -29.68 13.60
CA GLU A 127 10.47 -30.71 13.77
C GLU A 127 11.83 -30.35 13.15
N TYR A 128 11.81 -29.55 12.08
CA TYR A 128 13.00 -29.14 11.32
C TYR A 128 13.48 -27.75 11.72
N VAL A 129 12.56 -26.84 12.02
CA VAL A 129 12.85 -25.45 12.38
C VAL A 129 12.14 -25.11 13.68
N LYS A 130 12.95 -24.88 14.72
CA LYS A 130 12.42 -24.42 16.02
C LYS A 130 12.11 -22.93 15.95
N TYR A 131 10.83 -22.62 15.85
CA TYR A 131 10.36 -21.23 15.97
C TYR A 131 10.26 -20.82 17.44
N THR A 132 10.58 -19.58 17.72
CA THR A 132 10.34 -19.00 19.04
C THR A 132 8.85 -18.81 19.29
N GLU A 133 8.44 -19.04 20.52
CA GLU A 133 7.06 -18.77 20.95
C GLU A 133 6.77 -17.27 20.85
N ARG A 134 5.66 -16.91 20.22
CA ARG A 134 5.19 -15.52 20.17
C ARG A 134 4.25 -15.26 21.33
N LYS A 135 4.61 -14.28 22.16
CA LYS A 135 3.71 -13.74 23.20
C LYS A 135 3.22 -12.37 22.72
N ALA A 136 1.91 -12.25 22.55
CA ALA A 136 1.30 -10.97 22.24
C ALA A 136 1.19 -10.16 23.53
N LEU A 137 1.80 -8.98 23.56
CA LEU A 137 1.62 -7.99 24.62
C LEU A 137 0.77 -6.86 24.05
N VAL A 138 -0.35 -6.58 24.67
CA VAL A 138 -1.22 -5.47 24.33
C VAL A 138 -1.01 -4.38 25.37
N GLN A 139 -0.56 -3.21 24.91
CA GLN A 139 -0.44 -2.02 25.73
C GLN A 139 -1.46 -0.99 25.25
N GLU A 140 -2.39 -0.63 26.13
CA GLU A 140 -3.35 0.43 25.84
C GLU A 140 -2.70 1.79 26.01
N TYR A 141 -3.02 2.73 25.15
CA TYR A 141 -2.61 4.13 25.26
C TYR A 141 -3.83 5.05 25.07
N TYR A 142 -3.77 6.20 25.70
CA TYR A 142 -4.79 7.23 25.62
C TYR A 142 -4.16 8.49 25.02
N PRO A 143 -4.59 8.91 23.81
CA PRO A 143 -4.06 10.12 23.19
C PRO A 143 -4.23 11.35 24.09
N SER A 144 -3.26 12.24 24.07
CA SER A 144 -3.34 13.54 24.77
C SER A 144 -4.48 14.39 24.18
N GLN A 145 -4.87 15.48 24.87
CA GLN A 145 -5.90 16.38 24.40
C GLN A 145 -5.54 17.01 23.04
N ASP A 146 -4.26 17.33 22.85
CA ASP A 146 -3.77 17.93 21.59
C ASP A 146 -3.75 16.89 20.46
N GLU A 147 -3.34 15.65 20.72
CA GLU A 147 -3.43 14.54 19.75
C GLU A 147 -4.87 14.25 19.34
N GLN A 148 -5.83 14.29 20.28
CA GLN A 148 -7.25 14.12 19.99
C GLN A 148 -7.78 15.28 19.13
N THR A 149 -7.39 16.52 19.45
CA THR A 149 -7.77 17.71 18.69
C THR A 149 -7.21 17.65 17.27
N LEU A 150 -5.94 17.28 17.12
CA LEU A 150 -5.31 17.08 15.81
C LEU A 150 -6.06 16.02 14.99
N GLY A 151 -6.36 14.87 15.62
CA GLY A 151 -7.11 13.79 14.96
C GLY A 151 -8.48 14.23 14.47
N LYS A 152 -9.18 15.03 15.27
CA LYS A 152 -10.49 15.58 14.92
C LYS A 152 -10.39 16.57 13.74
N MET A 153 -9.46 17.53 13.80
CA MET A 153 -9.27 18.52 12.75
C MET A 153 -8.89 17.89 11.41
N VAL A 154 -7.98 16.91 11.43
CA VAL A 154 -7.60 16.15 10.22
C VAL A 154 -8.80 15.39 9.67
N SER A 155 -9.57 14.71 10.51
CA SER A 155 -10.75 13.96 10.09
C SER A 155 -11.82 14.88 9.48
N GLU A 156 -12.06 16.05 10.08
CA GLU A 156 -12.97 17.07 9.56
C GLU A 156 -12.50 17.62 8.20
N TYR A 157 -11.20 17.80 8.02
CA TYR A 157 -10.63 18.19 6.74
C TYR A 157 -10.87 17.13 5.65
N LEU A 158 -10.59 15.88 5.95
CA LEU A 158 -10.73 14.76 5.00
C LEU A 158 -12.18 14.47 4.61
N GLN A 159 -13.15 14.83 5.46
CA GLN A 159 -14.59 14.66 5.21
C GLN A 159 -15.22 15.78 4.40
N ARG A 160 -14.49 16.86 4.08
CA ARG A 160 -15.02 17.96 3.26
C ARG A 160 -15.39 17.45 1.87
N ASP A 161 -16.51 17.90 1.32
CA ASP A 161 -16.94 17.54 -0.03
C ASP A 161 -15.96 18.04 -1.09
N GLU A 162 -15.42 19.24 -0.91
CA GLU A 162 -14.40 19.84 -1.77
C GLU A 162 -13.11 20.09 -1.00
N CYS A 163 -12.01 19.56 -1.53
CA CYS A 163 -10.64 19.75 -1.06
C CYS A 163 -9.76 20.02 -2.27
N PHE A 164 -9.19 21.22 -2.36
CA PHE A 164 -8.26 21.59 -3.43
C PHE A 164 -6.83 21.07 -3.16
N GLY A 165 -6.52 20.78 -1.92
CA GLY A 165 -5.20 20.28 -1.50
C GLY A 165 -4.87 18.88 -1.99
N MET A 166 -5.88 18.10 -2.37
CA MET A 166 -5.71 16.74 -2.87
C MET A 166 -6.25 16.63 -4.31
N PRO A 167 -5.46 16.07 -5.26
CA PRO A 167 -5.97 15.73 -6.59
C PRO A 167 -7.20 14.83 -6.50
N ARG A 168 -8.24 15.11 -7.28
CA ARG A 168 -9.51 14.37 -7.22
C ARG A 168 -9.32 12.88 -7.50
N SER A 169 -8.50 12.54 -8.48
CA SER A 169 -8.18 11.17 -8.87
C SER A 169 -7.47 10.36 -7.78
N GLN A 170 -6.77 11.03 -6.85
CA GLN A 170 -5.96 10.37 -5.81
C GLN A 170 -6.48 10.64 -4.40
N ARG A 171 -7.62 11.32 -4.27
CA ARG A 171 -8.17 11.74 -2.99
C ARG A 171 -8.38 10.58 -2.02
N SER A 172 -8.94 9.48 -2.49
CA SER A 172 -9.18 8.29 -1.66
C SER A 172 -7.89 7.71 -1.10
N LEU A 173 -6.85 7.62 -1.93
CA LEU A 173 -5.53 7.13 -1.56
C LEU A 173 -4.86 8.05 -0.54
N ILE A 174 -4.83 9.37 -0.82
CA ILE A 174 -4.23 10.37 0.09
C ILE A 174 -4.96 10.39 1.43
N THR A 175 -6.28 10.28 1.43
CA THR A 175 -7.09 10.19 2.65
C THR A 175 -6.68 8.98 3.50
N LEU A 176 -6.53 7.80 2.88
CA LEU A 176 -6.08 6.59 3.57
C LEU A 176 -4.68 6.77 4.16
N VAL A 177 -3.75 7.34 3.39
CA VAL A 177 -2.38 7.60 3.83
C VAL A 177 -2.36 8.56 5.01
N LEU A 178 -3.09 9.68 4.94
CA LEU A 178 -3.17 10.64 6.04
C LEU A 178 -3.75 10.02 7.32
N HIS A 179 -4.78 9.18 7.23
CA HIS A 179 -5.28 8.44 8.39
C HIS A 179 -4.23 7.48 8.97
N LYS A 180 -3.45 6.82 8.13
CA LYS A 180 -2.41 5.90 8.56
C LYS A 180 -1.23 6.63 9.22
N LEU A 181 -0.81 7.76 8.65
CA LEU A 181 0.23 8.62 9.23
C LEU A 181 -0.22 9.19 10.57
N LEU A 182 -1.44 9.70 10.66
CA LEU A 182 -2.03 10.20 11.91
C LEU A 182 -2.06 9.11 12.99
N SER A 183 -2.40 7.88 12.62
CA SER A 183 -2.41 6.74 13.54
C SER A 183 -0.99 6.27 13.91
N SER A 184 0.02 6.60 13.14
CA SER A 184 1.42 6.25 13.39
C SER A 184 2.11 7.26 14.29
N SER A 185 2.17 8.51 13.87
CA SER A 185 2.86 9.59 14.58
C SER A 185 2.34 10.98 14.16
N THR A 186 2.24 11.89 15.12
CA THR A 186 1.90 13.29 14.86
C THR A 186 2.97 14.00 14.00
N PHE A 187 4.24 13.59 14.10
CA PHE A 187 5.31 14.14 13.26
C PHE A 187 5.21 13.70 11.80
N ALA A 188 4.79 12.46 11.55
CA ALA A 188 4.67 11.94 10.20
C ALA A 188 3.64 12.73 9.37
N ILE A 189 2.52 13.12 9.98
CA ILE A 189 1.49 13.89 9.27
C ILE A 189 1.91 15.33 8.99
N ALA A 190 2.79 15.93 9.82
CA ALA A 190 3.20 17.32 9.65
C ALA A 190 3.92 17.55 8.30
N GLY A 191 4.82 16.64 7.90
CA GLY A 191 5.49 16.70 6.60
C GLY A 191 4.51 16.71 5.44
N THR A 192 3.59 15.76 5.43
CA THR A 192 2.55 15.66 4.38
C THR A 192 1.64 16.88 4.32
N LEU A 193 1.23 17.41 5.48
CA LEU A 193 0.45 18.65 5.52
C LEU A 193 1.21 19.84 4.94
N GLN A 194 2.51 19.94 5.19
CA GLN A 194 3.37 20.98 4.61
C GLN A 194 3.38 20.90 3.07
N THR A 195 3.56 19.69 2.51
CA THR A 195 3.55 19.49 1.06
C THR A 195 2.21 19.87 0.43
N ILE A 196 1.09 19.53 1.09
CA ILE A 196 -0.24 19.95 0.64
C ILE A 196 -0.37 21.48 0.67
N ILE A 197 0.10 22.14 1.71
CA ILE A 197 0.09 23.60 1.84
C ILE A 197 0.91 24.23 0.69
N GLU A 198 2.13 23.78 0.46
CA GLU A 198 2.99 24.27 -0.62
C GLU A 198 2.37 24.10 -2.00
N ARG A 199 1.71 22.99 -2.25
CA ARG A 199 0.94 22.76 -3.48
C ARG A 199 -0.14 23.82 -3.64
N LEU A 200 -0.95 24.07 -2.62
CA LEU A 200 -2.03 25.06 -2.66
C LEU A 200 -1.51 26.52 -2.81
N GLU A 201 -0.42 26.87 -2.13
CA GLU A 201 0.23 28.19 -2.26
C GLU A 201 0.71 28.42 -3.70
N ASN A 202 1.24 27.39 -4.34
CA ASN A 202 1.64 27.47 -5.74
C ASN A 202 0.44 27.65 -6.68
N ILE A 203 -0.69 26.96 -6.42
CA ILE A 203 -1.93 27.17 -7.18
C ILE A 203 -2.40 28.61 -7.07
N VAL A 204 -2.37 29.19 -5.88
CA VAL A 204 -2.74 30.60 -5.65
C VAL A 204 -1.78 31.56 -6.37
N GLY A 205 -0.48 31.21 -6.45
CA GLY A 205 0.53 32.03 -7.14
C GLY A 205 0.39 32.03 -8.66
N ASP A 206 0.22 30.88 -9.24
CA ASP A 206 0.20 30.67 -10.69
C ASP A 206 -1.21 30.63 -11.30
N ASN A 207 -2.23 30.56 -10.46
CA ASN A 207 -3.66 30.40 -10.82
C ASN A 207 -3.95 29.17 -11.69
N THR A 208 -3.08 28.15 -11.62
CA THR A 208 -3.19 26.91 -12.39
C THR A 208 -2.72 25.70 -11.59
N SER A 209 -3.32 24.56 -11.84
CA SER A 209 -2.78 23.26 -11.38
C SER A 209 -1.56 22.86 -12.23
N ASP A 210 -0.60 22.15 -11.61
CA ASP A 210 0.60 21.66 -12.28
C ASP A 210 0.79 20.16 -11.97
N GLU A 211 0.74 19.33 -13.02
CA GLU A 211 0.93 17.88 -12.96
C GLU A 211 2.27 17.48 -12.30
N ALA A 212 3.31 18.29 -12.49
CA ALA A 212 4.61 18.03 -11.87
C ALA A 212 4.55 18.12 -10.34
N ARG A 213 3.71 19.00 -9.81
CA ARG A 213 3.53 19.21 -8.35
C ARG A 213 2.63 18.14 -7.74
N ASP A 214 1.63 17.66 -8.47
CA ASP A 214 0.81 16.52 -8.05
C ASP A 214 1.67 15.26 -7.95
N ALA A 215 2.60 15.05 -8.90
CA ALA A 215 3.57 13.98 -8.85
C ALA A 215 4.55 14.08 -7.66
N VAL A 216 4.92 15.30 -7.23
CA VAL A 216 5.76 15.48 -6.03
C VAL A 216 5.03 15.02 -4.78
N LEU A 217 3.77 15.42 -4.58
CA LEU A 217 2.95 14.99 -3.44
C LEU A 217 2.86 13.46 -3.37
N VAL A 218 2.57 12.81 -4.49
CA VAL A 218 2.48 11.35 -4.56
C VAL A 218 3.82 10.66 -4.29
N ASN A 219 4.91 11.20 -4.85
CA ASN A 219 6.25 10.65 -4.61
C ASN A 219 6.68 10.76 -3.14
N GLU A 220 6.36 11.86 -2.46
CA GLU A 220 6.64 12.00 -1.04
C GLU A 220 5.82 11.00 -0.22
N LEU A 221 4.50 10.89 -0.49
CA LEU A 221 3.64 9.92 0.16
C LEU A 221 4.10 8.48 -0.08
N SER A 222 4.61 8.18 -1.28
CA SER A 222 5.13 6.85 -1.62
C SER A 222 6.46 6.55 -0.94
N SER A 223 7.29 7.56 -0.67
CA SER A 223 8.58 7.37 0.02
C SER A 223 8.41 7.05 1.51
N ASP A 224 7.34 7.54 2.12
CA ASP A 224 7.07 7.38 3.55
C ASP A 224 6.34 6.08 3.89
N MET A 225 5.91 5.31 2.86
CA MET A 225 5.16 4.07 3.05
C MET A 225 5.69 2.93 2.17
N GLU A 226 6.20 1.87 2.82
CA GLU A 226 6.67 0.66 2.12
C GLU A 226 5.61 -0.04 1.26
N ASP A 227 4.34 0.08 1.65
CA ASP A 227 3.20 -0.57 0.99
C ASP A 227 2.38 0.39 0.09
N PHE A 228 2.89 1.60 -0.20
CA PHE A 228 2.15 2.62 -0.95
C PHE A 228 1.64 2.11 -2.30
N GLU A 229 2.49 1.41 -3.06
CA GLU A 229 2.13 0.84 -4.36
C GLU A 229 0.99 -0.19 -4.27
N GLU A 230 0.91 -0.94 -3.15
CA GLU A 230 -0.17 -1.89 -2.91
C GLU A 230 -1.50 -1.18 -2.68
N TYR A 231 -1.48 -0.05 -1.95
CA TYR A 231 -2.67 0.79 -1.75
C TYR A 231 -3.07 1.53 -3.01
N GLU A 232 -2.10 2.04 -3.78
CA GLU A 232 -2.35 2.67 -5.08
C GLU A 232 -3.10 1.71 -6.02
N ASP A 233 -2.63 0.47 -6.13
CA ASP A 233 -3.27 -0.57 -6.95
C ASP A 233 -4.67 -0.99 -6.44
N GLU A 234 -4.95 -0.85 -5.15
CA GLU A 234 -6.25 -1.20 -4.57
C GLU A 234 -7.29 -0.09 -4.69
N TRP A 235 -6.88 1.17 -4.60
CA TRP A 235 -7.76 2.32 -4.40
C TRP A 235 -7.89 3.24 -5.62
N LEU A 236 -6.99 3.14 -6.62
CA LEU A 236 -7.18 3.83 -7.88
C LEU A 236 -8.14 3.03 -8.77
N ASP A 237 -9.26 3.63 -9.14
CA ASP A 237 -10.25 3.08 -10.05
C ASP A 237 -9.92 3.50 -11.50
N GLU A 238 -10.43 2.73 -12.49
CA GLU A 238 -10.28 3.07 -13.93
C GLU A 238 -10.87 4.45 -14.28
N ASN A 239 -11.85 4.92 -13.50
CA ASN A 239 -12.45 6.25 -13.65
C ASN A 239 -11.49 7.40 -13.23
N ASP A 240 -10.50 7.12 -12.39
CA ASP A 240 -9.56 8.13 -11.90
C ASP A 240 -8.60 8.59 -13.01
N GLU A 241 -8.30 7.73 -14.01
CA GLU A 241 -7.49 8.11 -15.18
C GLU A 241 -8.19 9.15 -16.09
N GLU A 242 -9.52 9.18 -16.13
CA GLU A 242 -10.27 10.20 -16.88
C GLU A 242 -10.31 11.54 -16.12
N LEU A 243 -10.50 11.50 -14.81
CA LEU A 243 -10.45 12.68 -13.94
C LEU A 243 -9.09 13.38 -13.98
N ASP A 244 -8.01 12.60 -14.02
CA ASP A 244 -6.64 13.10 -14.11
C ASP A 244 -6.38 13.93 -15.38
N LYS A 245 -7.02 13.57 -16.51
CA LYS A 245 -6.92 14.32 -17.76
C LYS A 245 -7.62 15.67 -17.74
N GLU A 246 -8.70 15.80 -17.00
CA GLU A 246 -9.43 17.06 -16.81
C GLU A 246 -8.72 18.01 -15.86
N GLU A 247 -8.04 17.49 -14.84
CA GLU A 247 -7.30 18.30 -13.86
C GLU A 247 -5.96 18.85 -14.39
N ARG A 248 -5.38 18.24 -15.42
CA ARG A 248 -4.01 18.51 -15.93
C ARG A 248 -3.69 19.96 -16.27
N ARG A 249 -4.66 20.85 -16.44
CA ARG A 249 -4.51 22.29 -16.68
C ARG A 249 -5.74 23.08 -16.23
N ARG A 250 -6.23 22.81 -15.03
CA ARG A 250 -7.37 23.56 -14.50
C ARG A 250 -6.94 24.96 -14.12
N THR A 251 -7.66 25.97 -14.63
CA THR A 251 -7.56 27.36 -14.18
C THR A 251 -8.65 27.61 -13.15
N TYR A 252 -8.31 28.23 -12.05
CA TYR A 252 -9.22 28.49 -10.95
C TYR A 252 -9.86 29.87 -11.06
N SER A 253 -11.14 29.98 -10.74
CA SER A 253 -11.88 31.25 -10.64
C SER A 253 -11.45 32.05 -9.42
N ALA A 254 -11.83 33.33 -9.36
CA ALA A 254 -11.51 34.18 -8.21
C ALA A 254 -12.14 33.66 -6.91
N ASP A 255 -13.34 33.10 -6.99
CA ASP A 255 -14.06 32.53 -5.83
C ASP A 255 -13.37 31.27 -5.35
N GLU A 256 -12.96 30.36 -6.25
CA GLU A 256 -12.19 29.16 -5.90
C GLU A 256 -10.82 29.51 -5.28
N ILE A 257 -10.15 30.55 -5.76
CA ILE A 257 -8.90 31.04 -5.15
C ILE A 257 -9.11 31.51 -3.71
N GLU A 258 -10.23 32.14 -3.40
CA GLU A 258 -10.54 32.54 -2.02
C GLU A 258 -10.84 31.32 -1.12
N GLU A 259 -11.51 30.32 -1.64
CA GLU A 259 -11.71 29.04 -0.97
C GLU A 259 -10.38 28.32 -0.71
N ILE A 260 -9.47 28.26 -1.69
CA ILE A 260 -8.12 27.72 -1.55
C ILE A 260 -7.33 28.46 -0.45
N ARG A 261 -7.41 29.79 -0.39
CA ARG A 261 -6.77 30.55 0.68
C ARG A 261 -7.32 30.21 2.07
N SER A 262 -8.61 30.01 2.17
CA SER A 262 -9.26 29.56 3.40
C SER A 262 -8.79 28.16 3.81
N GLU A 263 -8.65 27.25 2.83
CA GLU A 263 -8.12 25.90 3.04
C GLU A 263 -6.66 25.93 3.51
N ILE A 264 -5.81 26.74 2.89
CA ILE A 264 -4.42 26.94 3.32
C ILE A 264 -4.36 27.40 4.79
N LYS A 265 -5.21 28.35 5.16
CA LYS A 265 -5.24 28.84 6.55
C LYS A 265 -5.57 27.71 7.52
N TYR A 266 -6.59 26.92 7.22
CA TYR A 266 -7.00 25.79 8.05
C TYR A 266 -5.90 24.70 8.15
N LEU A 267 -5.26 24.37 7.03
CA LEU A 267 -4.16 23.40 7.01
C LEU A 267 -2.94 23.91 7.81
N LYS A 268 -2.64 25.22 7.76
CA LYS A 268 -1.57 25.82 8.59
C LYS A 268 -1.88 25.73 10.08
N GLU A 269 -3.14 25.85 10.48
CA GLU A 269 -3.57 25.66 11.86
C GLU A 269 -3.33 24.19 12.30
N ILE A 270 -3.74 23.23 11.49
CA ILE A 270 -3.50 21.78 11.74
C ILE A 270 -1.99 21.50 11.81
N HIS A 271 -1.22 21.99 10.85
CA HIS A 271 0.23 21.80 10.79
C HIS A 271 0.94 22.38 12.00
N SER A 272 0.56 23.59 12.41
CA SER A 272 1.11 24.22 13.61
C SER A 272 0.80 23.44 14.89
N LEU A 273 -0.43 22.89 15.00
CA LEU A 273 -0.81 22.02 16.10
C LEU A 273 0.03 20.73 16.09
N ALA A 274 0.19 20.09 14.92
CA ALA A 274 1.00 18.88 14.80
C ALA A 274 2.45 19.07 15.22
N LEU A 275 3.07 20.20 14.86
CA LEU A 275 4.43 20.56 15.27
C LEU A 275 4.52 20.95 16.77
N GLY A 276 3.43 21.47 17.33
CA GLY A 276 3.36 21.85 18.74
C GLY A 276 3.27 20.67 19.72
N ILE A 277 2.89 19.48 19.23
CA ILE A 277 2.80 18.27 20.06
C ILE A 277 4.21 17.71 20.29
N ALA A 278 4.77 18.02 21.45
CA ALA A 278 6.13 17.58 21.82
C ALA A 278 6.19 16.11 22.26
N GLU A 279 5.10 15.60 22.83
CA GLU A 279 5.03 14.25 23.38
C GLU A 279 4.10 13.38 22.53
N ASN A 280 4.63 12.25 22.04
CA ASN A 280 3.86 11.25 21.32
C ASN A 280 3.46 10.13 22.30
N THR A 281 2.22 10.15 22.79
CA THR A 281 1.75 9.20 23.81
C THR A 281 1.86 7.74 23.34
N LYS A 282 1.68 7.47 22.05
CA LYS A 282 1.88 6.12 21.48
C LYS A 282 3.35 5.70 21.52
N GLY A 283 4.27 6.63 21.24
CA GLY A 283 5.72 6.39 21.33
C GLY A 283 6.17 6.10 22.74
N GLU A 284 5.65 6.84 23.73
CA GLU A 284 5.92 6.60 25.14
C GLU A 284 5.42 5.23 25.61
N CYS A 285 4.19 4.85 25.22
CA CYS A 285 3.65 3.53 25.51
C CYS A 285 4.46 2.42 24.85
N LEU A 286 4.99 2.63 23.65
CA LEU A 286 5.91 1.69 22.99
C LEU A 286 7.19 1.50 23.83
N LEU A 287 7.80 2.59 24.29
CA LEU A 287 9.00 2.51 25.14
C LEU A 287 8.72 1.75 26.44
N GLN A 288 7.57 1.97 27.08
CA GLN A 288 7.15 1.22 28.27
C GLN A 288 6.96 -0.27 27.95
N ALA A 289 6.29 -0.59 26.84
CA ALA A 289 6.11 -1.98 26.40
C ALA A 289 7.45 -2.68 26.13
N LEU A 290 8.40 -1.98 25.51
CA LEU A 290 9.75 -2.49 25.26
C LEU A 290 10.50 -2.73 26.59
N GLN A 291 10.40 -1.84 27.56
CA GLN A 291 11.00 -2.03 28.87
C GLN A 291 10.46 -3.29 29.58
N ILE A 292 9.13 -3.47 29.57
CA ILE A 292 8.48 -4.66 30.12
C ILE A 292 8.98 -5.93 29.42
N ALA A 293 9.04 -5.90 28.08
CA ALA A 293 9.51 -7.03 27.30
C ALA A 293 11.00 -7.36 27.56
N PHE A 294 11.85 -6.35 27.71
CA PHE A 294 13.28 -6.53 28.02
C PHE A 294 13.50 -7.03 29.44
N GLU A 295 12.72 -6.58 30.42
CA GLU A 295 12.77 -7.11 31.78
C GLU A 295 12.39 -8.59 31.83
N ASP A 296 11.34 -9.01 31.11
CA ASP A 296 10.97 -10.44 31.02
C ASP A 296 12.11 -11.26 30.36
N LYS A 297 12.69 -10.76 29.27
CA LYS A 297 13.85 -11.42 28.64
C LYS A 297 15.07 -11.51 29.54
N ARG A 298 15.37 -10.46 30.29
CA ARG A 298 16.48 -10.43 31.25
C ARG A 298 16.30 -11.45 32.36
N LYS A 299 15.10 -11.57 32.91
CA LYS A 299 14.75 -12.59 33.89
C LYS A 299 14.93 -14.01 33.38
N ASN A 300 14.71 -14.22 32.09
CA ASN A 300 14.84 -15.51 31.43
C ASN A 300 16.23 -15.75 30.79
N GLY A 301 17.23 -14.87 31.04
CA GLY A 301 18.59 -15.00 30.51
C GLY A 301 18.66 -14.87 28.96
N GLN A 302 17.68 -14.22 28.35
CA GLN A 302 17.60 -14.03 26.90
C GLN A 302 18.13 -12.65 26.48
N PRO A 303 18.66 -12.49 25.24
CA PRO A 303 19.16 -11.20 24.79
C PRO A 303 18.01 -10.19 24.60
N GLU A 304 18.27 -8.94 24.97
CA GLU A 304 17.38 -7.80 24.81
C GLU A 304 17.48 -7.32 23.34
N LYS A 305 16.60 -7.82 22.48
CA LYS A 305 16.53 -7.42 21.05
C LYS A 305 15.09 -7.14 20.67
N ALA A 306 14.88 -6.04 19.96
CA ALA A 306 13.64 -5.66 19.28
C ALA A 306 13.93 -5.41 17.80
N LEU A 307 12.93 -5.67 16.94
CA LEU A 307 12.93 -5.40 15.51
C LEU A 307 11.83 -4.40 15.22
#